data_0ebf841d04151afb79bb9cd4fead98c7
#
_entry.id   0ebf841d04151afb79bb9cd4fead98c7
#
_cell.length_a   1.000
_cell.length_b   1.000
_cell.length_c   1.000
_cell.angle_alpha   90.00
_cell.angle_beta   90.00
_cell.angle_gamma   90.00
#
_symmetry.space_group_name_H-M   'P 1'
#
loop_
_entity.id
_entity.type
_entity.pdbx_description
1 polymer ?
#
loop_
_entity_poly.entity_id
_entity_poly.type
_entity_poly.pdbx_seq_one_letter_code
_entity_poly.pdbx_strand_id
1 'polypeptide(L)'
;MTPAELLAFLQEFYRETSDLFTSRQNTARSVAGYDANNGYQQVIGRQEVHLRWLSDAIASLGGTAADSADQISGTTSSENVKSIIDRDAGNQKAFVDRWTSIVPMITNARHRKLLELILGEMKEHLRILHQAAESRPDVLGRHADGKVLRGTVIAARPKN
;
A
#
# COMPACT_ATOMS: atom_id res chain seq x y z
N MET A 1 21.28 8.71 14.52
CA MET A 1 19.98 9.35 14.19
C MET A 1 19.38 9.89 15.48
N THR A 2 19.16 11.16 15.55
CA THR A 2 18.50 11.84 16.67
C THR A 2 16.99 11.61 16.66
N PRO A 3 16.27 11.84 17.78
CA PRO A 3 14.80 11.75 17.79
C PRO A 3 14.14 12.69 16.77
N ALA A 4 14.68 13.88 16.55
CA ALA A 4 14.16 14.84 15.56
C ALA A 4 14.34 14.35 14.12
N GLU A 5 15.49 13.77 13.79
CA GLU A 5 15.73 13.14 12.50
C GLU A 5 14.78 11.96 12.26
N LEU A 6 14.59 11.11 13.28
CA LEU A 6 13.65 9.98 13.18
C LEU A 6 12.22 10.46 12.94
N LEU A 7 11.78 11.51 13.66
CA LEU A 7 10.46 12.09 13.47
C LEU A 7 10.29 12.60 12.03
N ALA A 8 11.27 13.34 11.51
CA ALA A 8 11.22 13.83 10.13
C ALA A 8 11.13 12.70 9.11
N PHE A 9 11.86 11.59 9.31
CA PHE A 9 11.77 10.40 8.46
C PHE A 9 10.38 9.77 8.49
N LEU A 10 9.80 9.60 9.67
CA LEU A 10 8.45 9.03 9.78
C LEU A 10 7.41 9.92 9.13
N GLN A 11 7.52 11.24 9.28
CA GLN A 11 6.60 12.19 8.65
C GLN A 11 6.72 12.18 7.12
N GLU A 12 7.94 12.07 6.58
CA GLU A 12 8.14 11.97 5.13
C GLU A 12 7.59 10.64 4.58
N PHE A 13 7.89 9.53 5.26
CA PHE A 13 7.35 8.22 4.88
C PHE A 13 5.81 8.18 4.94
N TYR A 14 5.22 8.80 5.97
CA TYR A 14 3.77 8.94 6.11
C TYR A 14 3.18 9.72 4.94
N ARG A 15 3.74 10.90 4.62
CA ARG A 15 3.25 11.77 3.54
C ARG A 15 3.25 11.02 2.20
N GLU A 16 4.36 10.37 1.86
CA GLU A 16 4.44 9.60 0.60
C GLU A 16 3.47 8.41 0.59
N THR A 17 3.25 7.75 1.73
CA THR A 17 2.25 6.68 1.85
C THR A 17 0.84 7.24 1.66
N SER A 18 0.54 8.42 2.20
CA SER A 18 -0.75 9.11 2.04
C SER A 18 -1.00 9.52 0.58
N ASP A 19 0.04 10.00 -0.13
CA ASP A 19 -0.05 10.31 -1.57
C ASP A 19 -0.41 9.07 -2.38
N LEU A 20 0.27 7.96 -2.13
CA LEU A 20 -0.01 6.68 -2.77
C LEU A 20 -1.44 6.18 -2.46
N PHE A 21 -1.89 6.32 -1.22
CA PHE A 21 -3.24 5.94 -0.79
C PHE A 21 -4.30 6.74 -1.54
N THR A 22 -4.17 8.07 -1.59
CA THR A 22 -5.10 8.97 -2.28
C THR A 22 -5.15 8.67 -3.78
N SER A 23 -3.99 8.47 -4.43
CA SER A 23 -3.91 8.07 -5.84
C SER A 23 -4.72 6.81 -6.09
N ARG A 24 -4.57 5.79 -5.26
CA ARG A 24 -5.27 4.50 -5.43
C ARG A 24 -6.77 4.58 -5.20
N GLN A 25 -7.20 5.36 -4.23
CA GLN A 25 -8.63 5.61 -4.04
C GLN A 25 -9.26 6.24 -5.29
N ASN A 26 -8.54 7.15 -5.93
CA ASN A 26 -9.00 7.78 -7.17
C ASN A 26 -9.01 6.78 -8.34
N THR A 27 -7.93 6.01 -8.51
CA THR A 27 -7.84 4.99 -9.56
C THR A 27 -8.89 3.90 -9.40
N ALA A 28 -9.15 3.43 -8.19
CA ALA A 28 -10.13 2.36 -7.92
C ALA A 28 -11.53 2.69 -8.45
N ARG A 29 -11.90 3.98 -8.48
CA ARG A 29 -13.18 4.44 -9.03
C ARG A 29 -13.33 4.20 -10.54
N SER A 30 -12.20 4.12 -11.25
CA SER A 30 -12.15 3.89 -12.70
C SER A 30 -11.93 2.44 -13.07
N VAL A 31 -11.55 1.57 -12.10
CA VAL A 31 -11.27 0.16 -12.31
C VAL A 31 -12.56 -0.66 -12.18
N ALA A 32 -13.20 -0.95 -13.31
CA ALA A 32 -14.48 -1.69 -13.34
C ALA A 32 -14.31 -3.22 -13.27
N GLY A 33 -13.14 -3.78 -13.62
CA GLY A 33 -12.88 -5.22 -13.59
C GLY A 33 -12.87 -5.76 -12.15
N TYR A 34 -13.69 -6.78 -11.88
CA TYR A 34 -13.89 -7.31 -10.52
C TYR A 34 -12.58 -7.70 -9.83
N ASP A 35 -11.72 -8.48 -10.48
CA ASP A 35 -10.47 -8.96 -9.88
C ASP A 35 -9.48 -7.82 -9.63
N ALA A 36 -9.32 -6.92 -10.60
CA ALA A 36 -8.47 -5.75 -10.45
C ALA A 36 -8.99 -4.80 -9.36
N ASN A 37 -10.31 -4.55 -9.31
CA ASN A 37 -10.91 -3.73 -8.26
C ASN A 37 -10.71 -4.35 -6.88
N ASN A 38 -10.92 -5.65 -6.72
CA ASN A 38 -10.63 -6.34 -5.46
C ASN A 38 -9.17 -6.20 -5.04
N GLY A 39 -8.22 -6.26 -5.98
CA GLY A 39 -6.81 -5.99 -5.73
C GLY A 39 -6.60 -4.59 -5.18
N TYR A 40 -7.22 -3.58 -5.80
CA TYR A 40 -7.17 -2.20 -5.31
C TYR A 40 -7.78 -2.04 -3.90
N GLN A 41 -8.95 -2.63 -3.64
CA GLN A 41 -9.58 -2.58 -2.31
C GLN A 41 -8.70 -3.22 -1.24
N GLN A 42 -8.03 -4.34 -1.55
CA GLN A 42 -7.07 -4.97 -0.64
C GLN A 42 -5.89 -4.03 -0.34
N VAL A 43 -5.30 -3.42 -1.37
CA VAL A 43 -4.18 -2.49 -1.22
C VAL A 43 -4.59 -1.26 -0.41
N ILE A 44 -5.73 -0.65 -0.73
CA ILE A 44 -6.27 0.53 -0.04
C ILE A 44 -6.50 0.23 1.44
N GLY A 45 -7.18 -0.88 1.77
CA GLY A 45 -7.45 -1.26 3.15
C GLY A 45 -6.17 -1.51 3.97
N ARG A 46 -5.12 -2.09 3.35
CA ARG A 46 -3.84 -2.27 4.03
C ARG A 46 -3.09 -0.95 4.21
N GLN A 47 -3.12 -0.06 3.24
CA GLN A 47 -2.48 1.26 3.36
C GLN A 47 -3.14 2.14 4.43
N GLU A 48 -4.46 2.04 4.60
CA GLU A 48 -5.15 2.72 5.71
C GLU A 48 -4.61 2.26 7.07
N VAL A 49 -4.35 0.97 7.24
CA VAL A 49 -3.72 0.42 8.45
C VAL A 49 -2.29 0.94 8.61
N HIS A 50 -1.51 1.00 7.52
CA HIS A 50 -0.15 1.55 7.55
C HIS A 50 -0.13 3.02 8.00
N LEU A 51 -1.02 3.84 7.45
CA LEU A 51 -1.14 5.25 7.84
C LEU A 51 -1.46 5.41 9.31
N ARG A 52 -2.35 4.57 9.86
CA ARG A 52 -2.65 4.57 11.31
C ARG A 52 -1.42 4.22 12.14
N TRP A 53 -0.70 3.15 11.80
CA TRP A 53 0.53 2.77 12.51
C TRP A 53 1.61 3.85 12.46
N LEU A 54 1.76 4.50 11.30
CA LEU A 54 2.71 5.60 11.14
C LEU A 54 2.29 6.83 11.96
N SER A 55 1.01 7.17 11.96
CA SER A 55 0.47 8.26 12.79
C SER A 55 0.73 8.02 14.27
N ASP A 56 0.48 6.80 14.77
CA ASP A 56 0.77 6.43 16.17
C ASP A 56 2.27 6.51 16.47
N ALA A 57 3.13 6.08 15.55
CA ALA A 57 4.57 6.16 15.71
C ALA A 57 5.06 7.62 15.77
N ILE A 58 4.54 8.50 14.90
CA ILE A 58 4.82 9.94 14.87
C ILE A 58 4.36 10.59 16.16
N ALA A 59 3.14 10.29 16.62
CA ALA A 59 2.59 10.82 17.87
C ALA A 59 3.44 10.40 19.09
N SER A 60 3.96 9.17 19.10
CA SER A 60 4.84 8.66 20.16
C SER A 60 6.16 9.44 20.30
N LEU A 61 6.56 10.15 19.25
CA LEU A 61 7.73 11.04 19.23
C LEU A 61 7.36 12.53 19.43
N GLY A 62 6.09 12.80 19.77
CA GLY A 62 5.60 14.18 19.99
C GLY A 62 5.31 14.96 18.70
N GLY A 63 5.26 14.29 17.55
CA GLY A 63 4.93 14.89 16.26
C GLY A 63 3.46 14.75 15.88
N THR A 64 3.11 15.35 14.74
CA THR A 64 1.79 15.23 14.12
C THR A 64 1.96 14.69 12.71
N ALA A 65 1.15 13.70 12.36
CA ALA A 65 1.01 13.25 10.98
C ALA A 65 0.19 14.29 10.21
N ALA A 66 0.70 14.75 9.09
CA ALA A 66 0.00 15.67 8.21
C ALA A 66 -0.28 14.95 6.89
N ASP A 67 -1.55 14.87 6.53
CA ASP A 67 -1.94 14.39 5.20
C ASP A 67 -1.44 15.38 4.15
N SER A 68 -1.10 14.86 2.98
CA SER A 68 -0.83 15.74 1.85
C SER A 68 -2.06 16.59 1.57
N ALA A 69 -1.86 17.89 1.39
CA ALA A 69 -2.93 18.76 0.94
C ALA A 69 -3.54 18.17 -0.34
N ASP A 70 -4.85 17.95 -0.35
CA ASP A 70 -5.63 17.28 -1.38
C ASP A 70 -5.13 17.59 -2.80
N GLN A 71 -4.24 16.79 -3.31
CA GLN A 71 -3.97 16.72 -4.74
C GLN A 71 -5.05 15.82 -5.34
N ILE A 72 -6.25 16.36 -5.49
CA ILE A 72 -7.26 15.78 -6.37
C ILE A 72 -6.73 15.96 -7.80
N SER A 73 -5.81 15.12 -8.19
CA SER A 73 -5.48 14.91 -9.60
C SER A 73 -6.67 14.18 -10.20
N GLY A 74 -7.64 14.96 -10.70
CA GLY A 74 -8.74 14.40 -11.44
C GLY A 74 -8.19 13.57 -12.59
N THR A 75 -8.47 12.27 -12.59
CA THR A 75 -8.30 11.44 -13.78
C THR A 75 -9.14 12.08 -14.90
N THR A 76 -8.49 12.54 -15.94
CA THR A 76 -9.20 12.99 -17.15
C THR A 76 -9.96 11.80 -17.69
N SER A 77 -11.24 11.96 -17.97
CA SER A 77 -12.21 10.92 -18.36
C SER A 77 -11.88 10.15 -19.66
N SER A 78 -10.74 10.41 -20.27
CA SER A 78 -10.26 9.78 -21.51
C SER A 78 -9.01 8.88 -21.33
N GLU A 79 -8.45 8.78 -20.13
CA GLU A 79 -7.25 7.97 -19.92
C GLU A 79 -7.57 6.47 -19.85
N ASN A 80 -6.77 5.65 -20.55
CA ASN A 80 -6.94 4.21 -20.53
C ASN A 80 -6.67 3.66 -19.12
N VAL A 81 -7.58 2.85 -18.58
CA VAL A 81 -7.48 2.24 -17.25
C VAL A 81 -6.14 1.53 -17.04
N LYS A 82 -5.63 0.82 -18.06
CA LYS A 82 -4.31 0.19 -17.97
C LYS A 82 -3.20 1.20 -17.70
N SER A 83 -3.19 2.33 -18.41
CA SER A 83 -2.16 3.38 -18.21
C SER A 83 -2.21 3.96 -16.80
N ILE A 84 -3.41 4.10 -16.23
CA ILE A 84 -3.59 4.58 -14.86
C ILE A 84 -3.01 3.55 -13.85
N ILE A 85 -3.29 2.27 -14.05
CA ILE A 85 -2.76 1.19 -13.20
C ILE A 85 -1.23 1.09 -13.33
N ASP A 86 -0.70 1.19 -14.54
CA ASP A 86 0.77 1.18 -14.79
C ASP A 86 1.45 2.37 -14.08
N ARG A 87 0.82 3.54 -14.06
CA ARG A 87 1.31 4.70 -13.33
C ARG A 87 1.33 4.45 -11.82
N ASP A 88 0.26 3.88 -11.26
CA ASP A 88 0.20 3.53 -9.84
C ASP A 88 1.25 2.48 -9.46
N ALA A 89 1.50 1.50 -10.32
CA ALA A 89 2.58 0.51 -10.15
C ALA A 89 3.97 1.18 -10.20
N GLY A 90 4.17 2.11 -11.13
CA GLY A 90 5.41 2.90 -11.23
C GLY A 90 5.69 3.73 -9.98
N ASN A 91 4.67 4.43 -9.47
CA ASN A 91 4.76 5.21 -8.24
C ASN A 91 5.06 4.31 -7.02
N GLN A 92 4.41 3.15 -6.94
CA GLN A 92 4.68 2.16 -5.89
C GLN A 92 6.11 1.65 -5.95
N LYS A 93 6.61 1.35 -7.17
CA LYS A 93 7.99 0.90 -7.36
C LYS A 93 8.99 1.96 -6.91
N ALA A 94 8.80 3.20 -7.31
CA ALA A 94 9.68 4.31 -6.91
C ALA A 94 9.73 4.47 -5.38
N PHE A 95 8.59 4.39 -4.72
CA PHE A 95 8.50 4.41 -3.26
C PHE A 95 9.31 3.25 -2.63
N VAL A 96 9.06 2.01 -3.08
CA VAL A 96 9.73 0.82 -2.55
C VAL A 96 11.24 0.90 -2.76
N ASP A 97 11.69 1.28 -3.96
CA ASP A 97 13.12 1.38 -4.28
C ASP A 97 13.81 2.42 -3.39
N ARG A 98 13.21 3.60 -3.24
CA ARG A 98 13.72 4.66 -2.37
C ARG A 98 13.85 4.19 -0.93
N TRP A 99 12.78 3.73 -0.33
CA TRP A 99 12.74 3.44 1.10
C TRP A 99 13.47 2.15 1.48
N THR A 100 13.64 1.21 0.56
CA THR A 100 14.44 0.00 0.80
C THR A 100 15.91 0.35 1.09
N SER A 101 16.44 1.43 0.52
CA SER A 101 17.81 1.88 0.80
C SER A 101 17.93 2.70 2.09
N ILE A 102 16.86 3.36 2.52
CA ILE A 102 16.86 4.31 3.64
C ILE A 102 16.51 3.65 4.97
N VAL A 103 15.50 2.78 5.00
CA VAL A 103 14.99 2.15 6.24
C VAL A 103 16.09 1.44 7.05
N PRO A 104 17.06 0.73 6.45
CA PRO A 104 18.15 0.10 7.21
C PRO A 104 19.02 1.09 8.00
N MET A 105 19.05 2.37 7.59
CA MET A 105 19.85 3.41 8.27
C MET A 105 19.22 3.90 9.58
N ILE A 106 17.96 3.54 9.85
CA ILE A 106 17.24 3.92 11.07
C ILE A 106 17.81 3.14 12.25
N THR A 107 18.40 3.86 13.22
CA THR A 107 19.04 3.24 14.38
C THR A 107 18.04 2.74 15.42
N ASN A 108 16.86 3.36 15.54
CA ASN A 108 15.80 2.91 16.44
C ASN A 108 15.17 1.61 15.92
N ALA A 109 15.46 0.50 16.61
CA ALA A 109 15.06 -0.85 16.17
C ALA A 109 13.53 -1.03 16.06
N ARG A 110 12.75 -0.41 16.96
CA ARG A 110 11.27 -0.50 16.94
C ARG A 110 10.70 0.13 15.66
N HIS A 111 11.11 1.37 15.38
CA HIS A 111 10.62 2.09 14.20
C HIS A 111 11.16 1.49 12.91
N ARG A 112 12.42 1.04 12.90
CA ARG A 112 12.97 0.30 11.75
C ARG A 112 12.15 -0.94 11.43
N LYS A 113 11.80 -1.77 12.43
CA LYS A 113 10.98 -2.96 12.24
C LYS A 113 9.58 -2.65 11.74
N LEU A 114 8.96 -1.58 12.22
CA LEU A 114 7.68 -1.10 11.70
C LEU A 114 7.77 -0.78 10.21
N LEU A 115 8.78 0.00 9.81
CA LEU A 115 8.95 0.39 8.41
C LEU A 115 9.35 -0.79 7.51
N GLU A 116 10.18 -1.72 8.00
CA GLU A 116 10.50 -2.98 7.29
C GLU A 116 9.25 -3.80 7.01
N LEU A 117 8.33 -3.91 7.99
CA LEU A 117 7.05 -4.61 7.82
C LEU A 117 6.18 -3.92 6.75
N ILE A 118 6.01 -2.61 6.85
CA ILE A 118 5.23 -1.83 5.88
C ILE A 118 5.85 -1.98 4.48
N LEU A 119 7.17 -1.86 4.33
CA LEU A 119 7.83 -2.05 3.04
C LEU A 119 7.66 -3.46 2.47
N GLY A 120 7.66 -4.48 3.32
CA GLY A 120 7.36 -5.85 2.89
C GLY A 120 5.98 -5.97 2.26
N GLU A 121 4.96 -5.37 2.90
CA GLU A 121 3.60 -5.33 2.35
C GLU A 121 3.51 -4.44 1.09
N MET A 122 4.23 -3.32 1.06
CA MET A 122 4.28 -2.45 -0.12
C MET A 122 4.89 -3.13 -1.36
N LYS A 123 5.81 -4.06 -1.19
CA LYS A 123 6.33 -4.92 -2.27
C LYS A 123 5.25 -5.87 -2.80
N GLU A 124 4.43 -6.42 -1.91
CA GLU A 124 3.30 -7.27 -2.31
C GLU A 124 2.22 -6.44 -3.03
N HIS A 125 1.96 -5.22 -2.58
CA HIS A 125 1.08 -4.29 -3.29
C HIS A 125 1.56 -4.01 -4.72
N LEU A 126 2.87 -3.84 -4.92
CA LEU A 126 3.45 -3.68 -6.26
C LEU A 126 3.15 -4.89 -7.16
N ARG A 127 3.28 -6.12 -6.64
CA ARG A 127 2.92 -7.34 -7.37
C ARG A 127 1.45 -7.34 -7.77
N ILE A 128 0.55 -6.98 -6.85
CA ILE A 128 -0.90 -6.91 -7.10
C ILE A 128 -1.20 -5.90 -8.22
N LEU A 129 -0.59 -4.71 -8.18
CA LEU A 129 -0.80 -3.67 -9.19
C LEU A 129 -0.29 -4.12 -10.58
N HIS A 130 0.87 -4.76 -10.67
CA HIS A 130 1.36 -5.31 -11.93
C HIS A 130 0.42 -6.38 -12.52
N GLN A 131 -0.08 -7.28 -11.70
CA GLN A 131 -1.04 -8.29 -12.15
C GLN A 131 -2.38 -7.69 -12.59
N ALA A 132 -2.84 -6.64 -11.91
CA ALA A 132 -4.02 -5.87 -12.31
C ALA A 132 -3.80 -5.18 -13.68
N ALA A 133 -2.63 -4.60 -13.91
CA ALA A 133 -2.26 -3.98 -15.19
C ALA A 133 -2.21 -5.00 -16.34
N GLU A 134 -1.80 -6.23 -16.06
CA GLU A 134 -1.78 -7.35 -17.00
C GLU A 134 -3.17 -8.01 -17.18
N SER A 135 -4.20 -7.49 -16.54
CA SER A 135 -5.58 -8.06 -16.56
C SER A 135 -5.63 -9.53 -16.17
N ARG A 136 -4.79 -9.95 -15.22
CA ARG A 136 -4.80 -11.32 -14.74
C ARG A 136 -6.08 -11.63 -13.96
N PRO A 137 -6.70 -12.78 -14.16
CA PRO A 137 -7.98 -13.13 -13.53
C PRO A 137 -7.87 -13.45 -12.03
N ASP A 138 -6.67 -13.59 -11.50
CA ASP A 138 -6.44 -13.94 -10.09
C ASP A 138 -5.36 -13.05 -9.45
N VAL A 139 -5.66 -11.76 -9.38
CA VAL A 139 -4.75 -10.74 -8.85
C VAL A 139 -4.34 -11.02 -7.39
N LEU A 140 -5.22 -11.65 -6.61
CA LEU A 140 -4.94 -11.98 -5.20
C LEU A 140 -4.31 -13.37 -5.01
N GLY A 141 -4.01 -14.08 -6.09
CA GLY A 141 -3.32 -15.37 -6.05
C GLY A 141 -4.14 -16.49 -5.40
N ARG A 142 -5.48 -16.41 -5.47
CA ARG A 142 -6.39 -17.40 -4.88
C ARG A 142 -6.58 -18.64 -5.75
N HIS A 143 -6.25 -18.56 -7.01
CA HIS A 143 -6.39 -19.61 -8.00
C HIS A 143 -5.06 -19.84 -8.73
N ALA A 144 -4.22 -20.73 -8.23
CA ALA A 144 -3.20 -21.32 -9.06
C ALA A 144 -3.86 -22.47 -9.85
N ASP A 145 -3.70 -22.53 -11.15
CA ASP A 145 -4.12 -23.63 -12.02
C ASP A 145 -5.63 -23.91 -12.09
N GLY A 146 -6.48 -22.92 -11.82
CA GLY A 146 -7.93 -23.12 -11.79
C GLY A 146 -8.43 -23.99 -10.64
N LYS A 147 -7.56 -24.44 -9.74
CA LYS A 147 -7.91 -25.10 -8.49
C LYS A 147 -8.01 -24.06 -7.39
N VAL A 148 -9.13 -24.04 -6.68
CA VAL A 148 -9.28 -23.26 -5.47
C VAL A 148 -8.21 -23.76 -4.49
N LEU A 149 -7.12 -23.01 -4.32
CA LEU A 149 -6.29 -23.17 -3.13
C LEU A 149 -7.19 -22.78 -1.96
N ARG A 150 -7.76 -23.78 -1.30
CA ARG A 150 -8.47 -23.58 -0.04
C ARG A 150 -7.45 -23.00 0.93
N GLY A 151 -7.43 -21.67 1.03
CA GLY A 151 -6.86 -21.05 2.20
C GLY A 151 -7.47 -21.73 3.40
N THR A 152 -6.75 -21.85 4.49
CA THR A 152 -7.19 -22.50 5.72
C THR A 152 -8.57 -21.95 6.09
N VAL A 153 -9.62 -22.63 5.68
CA VAL A 153 -10.97 -22.32 6.13
C VAL A 153 -10.92 -22.62 7.63
N ILE A 154 -11.09 -21.59 8.45
CA ILE A 154 -11.32 -21.79 9.87
C ILE A 154 -12.51 -22.73 9.95
N ALA A 155 -12.27 -23.96 10.38
CA ALA A 155 -13.30 -24.97 10.47
C ALA A 155 -14.45 -24.40 11.32
N ALA A 156 -15.66 -24.41 10.77
CA ALA A 156 -16.82 -23.97 11.51
C ALA A 156 -16.86 -24.75 12.83
N ARG A 157 -16.95 -24.01 13.95
CA ARG A 157 -17.10 -24.64 15.27
C ARG A 157 -18.26 -25.64 15.22
N PRO A 158 -18.06 -26.90 15.62
CA PRO A 158 -19.19 -27.83 15.72
C PRO A 158 -20.24 -27.23 16.67
N LYS A 159 -21.47 -27.21 16.22
CA LYS A 159 -22.61 -26.85 17.09
C LYS A 159 -22.78 -27.99 18.09
N ASN A 160 -22.51 -27.73 19.37
CA ASN A 160 -22.97 -28.59 20.46
C ASN A 160 -24.47 -28.51 20.58
#